data_873e481959ba6e7f89023e1fd794a11f
#
_entry.id   873e481959ba6e7f89023e1fd794a11f
#
_cell.length_a   1.000
_cell.length_b   1.000
_cell.length_c   1.000
_cell.angle_alpha   90.00
_cell.angle_beta   90.00
_cell.angle_gamma   90.00
#
_symmetry.space_group_name_H-M   'P 1'
#
loop_
_entity.id
_entity.type
_entity.pdbx_description
1 polymer ?
#
loop_
_entity_poly.entity_id
_entity_poly.type
_entity_poly.pdbx_seq_one_letter_code
_entity_poly.pdbx_strand_id
1 'polypeptide(L)'
;MLFNMSYFTRSPIPNFVSTDIKNGYGICHKIEDWNKMEELLKKTPYYVDFEDWNKQNSLTSPCNMFVMKKKIFEEYCEFIFPILFELEKQVDFTGYDNYQKRQLAFLSERMTSLFLYVKRQQGYKFKTVDTLFFEGWKTSEATDKRGQY
;
A
#
# COMPACT_ATOMS: atom_id res chain seq x y z
N MET A 1 6.62 -12.33 -16.36
CA MET A 1 7.55 -11.98 -15.30
C MET A 1 7.07 -10.67 -14.70
N LEU A 2 6.75 -10.64 -13.43
CA LEU A 2 6.38 -9.44 -12.70
C LEU A 2 7.61 -9.00 -11.91
N PHE A 3 7.97 -7.74 -12.03
CA PHE A 3 9.01 -7.15 -11.19
C PHE A 3 8.32 -6.48 -10.01
N ASN A 4 8.68 -6.88 -8.83
CA ASN A 4 8.27 -6.22 -7.60
C ASN A 4 9.48 -5.51 -7.03
N MET A 5 9.36 -4.21 -6.81
CA MET A 5 10.38 -3.44 -6.11
C MET A 5 10.01 -3.49 -4.62
N SER A 6 10.60 -4.42 -3.89
CA SER A 6 10.44 -4.41 -2.44
C SER A 6 11.51 -3.52 -1.83
N TYR A 7 11.04 -2.55 -1.09
CA TYR A 7 11.85 -1.67 -0.28
C TYR A 7 11.89 -2.21 1.15
N PHE A 8 13.02 -2.76 1.54
CA PHE A 8 13.29 -2.95 2.96
C PHE A 8 13.89 -1.67 3.51
N THR A 9 13.07 -0.68 3.85
CA THR A 9 13.50 0.25 4.85
C THR A 9 13.58 -0.54 6.16
N ARG A 10 14.76 -0.80 6.64
CA ARG A 10 14.93 -0.88 8.08
C ARG A 10 14.54 0.49 8.63
N SER A 11 13.26 0.62 8.95
CA SER A 11 12.82 1.76 9.74
C SER A 11 13.66 1.75 11.01
N PRO A 12 14.29 2.86 11.39
CA PRO A 12 15.00 2.96 12.67
C PRO A 12 14.04 3.04 13.85
N ILE A 13 12.77 2.65 13.71
CA ILE A 13 11.83 2.56 14.82
C ILE A 13 12.07 1.19 15.47
N PRO A 14 12.86 1.13 16.56
CA PRO A 14 13.09 -0.12 17.25
C PRO A 14 11.78 -0.51 17.92
N ASN A 15 11.36 -1.77 17.74
CA ASN A 15 10.31 -2.46 18.50
C ASN A 15 8.85 -2.29 18.07
N PHE A 16 8.51 -1.79 16.88
CA PHE A 16 7.17 -2.00 16.35
C PHE A 16 7.10 -3.33 15.59
N VAL A 17 7.01 -4.41 16.33
CA VAL A 17 6.64 -5.72 15.76
C VAL A 17 5.11 -5.74 15.70
N SER A 18 4.57 -5.41 14.54
CA SER A 18 3.15 -5.67 14.26
C SER A 18 2.94 -7.18 14.11
N THR A 19 1.87 -7.69 14.67
CA THR A 19 1.49 -9.10 14.53
C THR A 19 0.93 -9.43 13.15
N ASP A 20 0.37 -8.42 12.45
CA ASP A 20 -0.24 -8.52 11.14
C ASP A 20 -0.30 -7.14 10.44
N ILE A 21 -0.75 -7.12 9.17
CA ILE A 21 -0.77 -5.90 8.36
C ILE A 21 -1.79 -4.89 8.89
N LYS A 22 -2.97 -5.33 9.34
CA LYS A 22 -4.03 -4.46 9.88
C LYS A 22 -3.56 -3.75 11.14
N ASN A 23 -2.98 -4.49 12.08
CA ASN A 23 -2.43 -3.92 13.31
C ASN A 23 -1.28 -2.95 13.00
N GLY A 24 -0.40 -3.31 12.08
CA GLY A 24 0.67 -2.43 11.60
C GLY A 24 0.15 -1.13 11.00
N TYR A 25 -0.95 -1.19 10.26
CA TYR A 25 -1.60 -0.01 9.71
C TYR A 25 -2.16 0.89 10.84
N GLY A 26 -2.87 0.31 11.80
CA GLY A 26 -3.50 1.03 12.91
C GLY A 26 -2.53 1.77 13.84
N ILE A 27 -1.25 1.42 13.84
CA ILE A 27 -0.22 2.12 14.61
C ILE A 27 -0.01 3.57 14.12
N CYS A 28 -0.07 3.78 12.80
CA CYS A 28 0.27 5.06 12.17
C CYS A 28 -0.91 5.75 11.48
N HIS A 29 -2.02 5.04 11.29
CA HIS A 29 -3.14 5.50 10.47
C HIS A 29 -4.49 5.27 11.16
N LYS A 30 -5.55 5.86 10.62
CA LYS A 30 -6.92 5.72 11.12
C LYS A 30 -7.47 4.33 10.78
N ILE A 31 -7.73 3.52 11.79
CA ILE A 31 -8.22 2.14 11.62
C ILE A 31 -9.64 2.10 11.03
N GLU A 32 -10.41 3.14 11.23
CA GLU A 32 -11.75 3.30 10.67
C GLU A 32 -11.72 3.28 9.14
N ASP A 33 -10.69 3.88 8.54
CA ASP A 33 -10.54 3.90 7.08
C ASP A 33 -10.10 2.54 6.54
N TRP A 34 -9.30 1.80 7.30
CA TRP A 34 -9.04 0.39 7.00
C TRP A 34 -10.34 -0.43 6.98
N ASN A 35 -11.19 -0.27 8.00
CA ASN A 35 -12.44 -1.02 8.09
C ASN A 35 -13.34 -0.74 6.88
N LYS A 36 -13.42 0.52 6.41
CA LYS A 36 -14.13 0.86 5.17
C LYS A 36 -13.55 0.15 3.95
N MET A 37 -12.22 0.14 3.80
CA MET A 37 -11.54 -0.59 2.74
C MET A 37 -11.86 -2.09 2.79
N GLU A 38 -11.80 -2.70 3.97
CA GLU A 38 -12.08 -4.11 4.15
C GLU A 38 -13.52 -4.48 3.75
N GLU A 39 -14.52 -3.64 4.12
CA GLU A 39 -15.90 -3.85 3.69
C GLU A 39 -16.08 -3.78 2.16
N LEU A 40 -15.31 -2.95 1.48
CA LEU A 40 -15.32 -2.92 0.02
C LEU A 40 -14.61 -4.13 -0.58
N LEU A 41 -13.50 -4.56 0.00
CA LEU A 41 -12.76 -5.74 -0.43
C LEU A 41 -13.58 -7.02 -0.33
N LYS A 42 -14.48 -7.16 0.67
CA LYS A 42 -15.41 -8.30 0.82
C LYS A 42 -16.27 -8.54 -0.42
N LYS A 43 -16.49 -7.52 -1.22
CA LYS A 43 -17.29 -7.59 -2.45
C LYS A 43 -16.46 -8.01 -3.67
N THR A 44 -15.18 -8.29 -3.51
CA THR A 44 -14.24 -8.63 -4.58
C THR A 44 -13.76 -10.07 -4.48
N PRO A 45 -13.35 -10.71 -5.59
CA PRO A 45 -12.75 -12.05 -5.53
C PRO A 45 -11.41 -12.09 -4.81
N TYR A 46 -10.78 -10.94 -4.55
CA TYR A 46 -9.50 -10.85 -3.85
C TYR A 46 -9.63 -11.07 -2.34
N TYR A 47 -10.84 -10.99 -1.79
CA TYR A 47 -11.06 -11.17 -0.36
C TYR A 47 -10.84 -12.61 0.12
N VAL A 48 -10.91 -13.59 -0.78
CA VAL A 48 -10.69 -15.01 -0.44
C VAL A 48 -9.33 -15.26 0.22
N ASP A 49 -8.31 -14.52 -0.20
CA ASP A 49 -6.95 -14.62 0.34
C ASP A 49 -6.64 -13.54 1.39
N PHE A 50 -7.62 -12.71 1.75
CA PHE A 50 -7.41 -11.54 2.61
C PHE A 50 -6.88 -11.91 4.00
N GLU A 51 -7.46 -12.92 4.64
CA GLU A 51 -7.08 -13.34 5.98
C GLU A 51 -5.65 -13.86 6.03
N ASP A 52 -5.24 -14.65 5.03
CA ASP A 52 -3.88 -15.20 4.98
C ASP A 52 -2.86 -14.13 4.57
N TRP A 53 -3.24 -13.20 3.71
CA TRP A 53 -2.44 -12.03 3.42
C TRP A 53 -2.30 -11.13 4.65
N ASN A 54 -3.37 -10.88 5.41
CA ASN A 54 -3.34 -10.01 6.58
C ASN A 54 -2.42 -10.55 7.70
N LYS A 55 -2.29 -11.86 7.83
CA LYS A 55 -1.36 -12.51 8.79
C LYS A 55 0.11 -12.25 8.46
N GLN A 56 0.43 -11.69 7.28
CA GLN A 56 1.79 -11.30 6.97
C GLN A 56 2.20 -10.12 7.88
N ASN A 57 3.47 -10.04 8.22
CA ASN A 57 4.00 -8.96 9.06
C ASN A 57 4.63 -7.82 8.25
N SER A 58 4.55 -7.89 6.93
CA SER A 58 5.12 -6.90 6.02
C SER A 58 4.39 -6.82 4.68
N LEU A 59 4.43 -5.64 4.06
CA LEU A 59 3.89 -5.44 2.73
C LEU A 59 4.84 -5.98 1.66
N THR A 60 4.26 -6.59 0.62
CA THR A 60 5.05 -7.12 -0.51
C THR A 60 5.61 -6.01 -1.39
N SER A 61 4.93 -4.87 -1.51
CA SER A 61 5.32 -3.75 -2.37
C SER A 61 4.91 -2.43 -1.73
N PRO A 62 5.68 -1.93 -0.75
CA PRO A 62 5.43 -0.61 -0.21
C PRO A 62 5.66 0.46 -1.29
N CYS A 63 5.04 1.63 -1.09
CA CYS A 63 5.14 2.79 -1.97
C CYS A 63 4.59 2.61 -3.40
N ASN A 64 3.77 1.59 -3.65
CA ASN A 64 3.16 1.33 -4.97
C ASN A 64 4.16 1.29 -6.15
N MET A 65 5.39 0.85 -5.88
CA MET A 65 6.43 0.74 -6.92
C MET A 65 6.46 -0.68 -7.49
N PHE A 66 6.09 -0.79 -8.76
CA PHE A 66 6.07 -2.07 -9.48
C PHE A 66 6.25 -1.90 -10.98
N VAL A 67 6.63 -2.98 -11.65
CA VAL A 67 6.58 -3.12 -13.12
C VAL A 67 5.77 -4.36 -13.43
N MET A 68 4.73 -4.21 -14.23
CA MET A 68 3.81 -5.28 -14.59
C MET A 68 3.68 -5.41 -16.11
N LYS A 69 3.34 -6.61 -16.60
CA LYS A 69 2.86 -6.76 -17.96
C LYS A 69 1.51 -6.04 -18.11
N LYS A 70 1.25 -5.45 -19.27
CA LYS A 70 0.04 -4.67 -19.57
C LYS A 70 -1.24 -5.36 -19.07
N LYS A 71 -1.46 -6.63 -19.42
CA LYS A 71 -2.65 -7.38 -19.01
C LYS A 71 -2.82 -7.41 -17.48
N ILE A 72 -1.74 -7.63 -16.72
CA ILE A 72 -1.80 -7.67 -15.26
C ILE A 72 -2.03 -6.27 -14.67
N PHE A 73 -1.49 -5.26 -15.32
CA PHE A 73 -1.72 -3.88 -14.94
C PHE A 73 -3.19 -3.46 -15.17
N GLU A 74 -3.80 -3.91 -16.27
CA GLU A 74 -5.23 -3.70 -16.52
C GLU A 74 -6.08 -4.36 -15.43
N GLU A 75 -5.82 -5.63 -15.10
CA GLU A 75 -6.50 -6.32 -14.00
C GLU A 75 -6.27 -5.61 -12.63
N TYR A 76 -5.09 -5.08 -12.40
CA TYR A 76 -4.79 -4.28 -11.21
C TYR A 76 -5.61 -2.99 -11.16
N CYS A 77 -5.72 -2.28 -12.27
CA CYS A 77 -6.52 -1.05 -12.36
C CYS A 77 -8.01 -1.34 -12.14
N GLU A 78 -8.53 -2.41 -12.74
CA GLU A 78 -9.92 -2.85 -12.55
C GLU A 78 -10.22 -3.24 -11.09
N PHE A 79 -9.23 -3.74 -10.39
CA PHE A 79 -9.35 -4.06 -8.96
C PHE A 79 -9.31 -2.81 -8.08
N ILE A 80 -8.28 -1.97 -8.24
CA ILE A 80 -7.97 -0.95 -7.23
C ILE A 80 -8.81 0.32 -7.37
N PHE A 81 -9.04 0.81 -8.60
CA PHE A 81 -9.68 2.11 -8.79
C PHE A 81 -11.14 2.16 -8.35
N PRO A 82 -12.00 1.16 -8.60
CA PRO A 82 -13.38 1.18 -8.08
C PRO A 82 -13.42 1.29 -6.56
N ILE A 83 -12.49 0.62 -5.87
CA ILE A 83 -12.42 0.67 -4.39
C ILE A 83 -11.93 2.05 -3.94
N LEU A 84 -10.89 2.60 -4.56
CA LEU A 84 -10.36 3.93 -4.20
C LEU A 84 -11.40 5.04 -4.40
N PHE A 85 -12.12 5.03 -5.51
CA PHE A 85 -13.18 6.03 -5.77
C PHE A 85 -14.34 5.91 -4.79
N GLU A 86 -14.65 4.70 -4.34
CA GLU A 86 -15.69 4.52 -3.33
C GLU A 86 -15.20 4.92 -1.93
N LEU A 87 -13.94 4.63 -1.60
CA LEU A 87 -13.31 5.08 -0.35
C LEU A 87 -13.24 6.61 -0.28
N GLU A 88 -12.92 7.28 -1.39
CA GLU A 88 -12.86 8.74 -1.45
C GLU A 88 -14.18 9.40 -1.02
N LYS A 89 -15.32 8.76 -1.35
CA LYS A 89 -16.64 9.24 -0.94
C LYS A 89 -16.96 8.94 0.52
N GLN A 90 -16.38 7.89 1.09
CA GLN A 90 -16.72 7.40 2.43
C GLN A 90 -15.78 7.93 3.52
N VAL A 91 -14.55 8.28 3.16
CA VAL A 91 -13.58 8.80 4.13
C VAL A 91 -13.90 10.25 4.46
N ASP A 92 -14.11 10.51 5.74
CA ASP A 92 -14.24 11.88 6.25
C ASP A 92 -12.84 12.43 6.59
N PHE A 93 -12.36 13.35 5.79
CA PHE A 93 -11.06 14.00 5.99
C PHE A 93 -11.09 15.17 6.98
N THR A 94 -12.24 15.45 7.61
CA THR A 94 -12.38 16.49 8.62
C THR A 94 -11.45 16.20 9.81
N GLY A 95 -10.63 17.16 10.17
CA GLY A 95 -9.67 17.03 11.26
C GLY A 95 -8.43 16.19 10.95
N TYR A 96 -8.24 15.75 9.70
CA TYR A 96 -6.99 15.10 9.29
C TYR A 96 -5.89 16.14 9.08
N ASP A 97 -4.71 15.87 9.63
CA ASP A 97 -3.50 16.62 9.31
C ASP A 97 -3.00 16.31 7.88
N ASN A 98 -1.95 16.99 7.45
CA ASN A 98 -1.40 16.81 6.09
C ASN A 98 -0.89 15.40 5.82
N TYR A 99 -0.43 14.68 6.84
CA TYR A 99 -0.02 13.29 6.71
C TYR A 99 -1.24 12.38 6.55
N GLN A 100 -2.24 12.53 7.40
CA GLN A 100 -3.46 11.73 7.38
C GLN A 100 -4.30 11.96 6.09
N LYS A 101 -4.25 13.13 5.48
CA LYS A 101 -4.90 13.39 4.18
C LYS A 101 -4.39 12.50 3.04
N ARG A 102 -3.23 11.84 3.22
CA ARG A 102 -2.70 10.84 2.29
C ARG A 102 -3.28 9.44 2.48
N GLN A 103 -4.33 9.31 3.26
CA GLN A 103 -4.93 8.05 3.69
C GLN A 103 -5.23 7.10 2.52
N LEU A 104 -5.81 7.59 1.43
CA LEU A 104 -6.07 6.77 0.25
C LEU A 104 -4.80 6.19 -0.37
N ALA A 105 -3.69 6.94 -0.34
CA ALA A 105 -2.40 6.43 -0.81
C ALA A 105 -1.89 5.30 0.10
N PHE A 106 -2.04 5.43 1.42
CA PHE A 106 -1.64 4.38 2.35
C PHE A 106 -2.51 3.12 2.22
N LEU A 107 -3.80 3.27 1.99
CA LEU A 107 -4.70 2.14 1.72
C LEU A 107 -4.38 1.49 0.36
N SER A 108 -4.05 2.28 -0.66
CA SER A 108 -3.67 1.74 -1.97
C SER A 108 -2.42 0.86 -1.91
N GLU A 109 -1.44 1.19 -1.08
CA GLU A 109 -0.25 0.35 -0.86
C GLU A 109 -0.64 -1.04 -0.31
N ARG A 110 -1.61 -1.09 0.59
CA ARG A 110 -2.11 -2.34 1.18
C ARG A 110 -2.87 -3.16 0.14
N MET A 111 -3.74 -2.53 -0.64
CA MET A 111 -4.46 -3.20 -1.72
C MET A 111 -3.51 -3.69 -2.82
N THR A 112 -2.47 -2.93 -3.16
CA THR A 112 -1.41 -3.37 -4.08
C THR A 112 -0.72 -4.62 -3.55
N SER A 113 -0.38 -4.65 -2.27
CA SER A 113 0.22 -5.81 -1.63
C SER A 113 -0.71 -7.04 -1.64
N LEU A 114 -2.00 -6.86 -1.37
CA LEU A 114 -3.00 -7.93 -1.48
C LEU A 114 -3.10 -8.45 -2.92
N PHE A 115 -3.21 -7.57 -3.90
CA PHE A 115 -3.26 -7.95 -5.32
C PHE A 115 -2.05 -8.83 -5.70
N LEU A 116 -0.85 -8.39 -5.32
CA LEU A 116 0.38 -9.14 -5.60
C LEU A 116 0.41 -10.48 -4.86
N TYR A 117 -0.10 -10.54 -3.63
CA TYR A 117 -0.23 -11.77 -2.88
C TYR A 117 -1.12 -12.77 -3.62
N VAL A 118 -2.34 -12.36 -4.01
CA VAL A 118 -3.29 -13.20 -4.76
C VAL A 118 -2.69 -13.67 -6.09
N LYS A 119 -2.01 -12.77 -6.83
CA LYS A 119 -1.32 -13.17 -8.07
C LYS A 119 -0.23 -14.21 -7.84
N ARG A 120 0.47 -14.16 -6.70
CA ARG A 120 1.44 -15.19 -6.33
C ARG A 120 0.77 -16.53 -6.08
N GLN A 121 -0.37 -16.56 -5.37
CA GLN A 121 -1.15 -17.79 -5.15
C GLN A 121 -1.65 -18.38 -6.48
N GLN A 122 -1.96 -17.54 -7.46
CA GLN A 122 -2.30 -17.95 -8.83
C GLN A 122 -1.10 -18.42 -9.67
N GLY A 123 0.09 -18.55 -9.10
CA GLY A 123 1.29 -19.08 -9.77
C GLY A 123 2.09 -18.04 -10.59
N TYR A 124 1.77 -16.76 -10.49
CA TYR A 124 2.58 -15.71 -11.13
C TYR A 124 3.94 -15.59 -10.45
N LYS A 125 4.99 -15.48 -11.27
CA LYS A 125 6.36 -15.32 -10.79
C LYS A 125 6.70 -13.84 -10.61
N PHE A 126 7.30 -13.52 -9.46
CA PHE A 126 7.74 -12.20 -9.08
C PHE A 126 9.26 -12.16 -8.98
N LYS A 127 9.83 -11.05 -9.33
CA LYS A 127 11.23 -10.73 -9.04
C LYS A 127 11.27 -9.45 -8.21
N THR A 128 11.89 -9.52 -7.07
CA THR A 128 12.26 -8.36 -6.28
C THR A 128 13.52 -7.75 -6.86
N VAL A 129 13.57 -6.44 -6.99
CA VAL A 129 14.75 -5.69 -7.42
C VAL A 129 15.05 -4.62 -6.38
N ASP A 130 16.33 -4.31 -6.23
CA ASP A 130 16.76 -3.28 -5.30
C ASP A 130 16.29 -1.91 -5.76
N THR A 131 15.97 -1.06 -4.80
CA THR A 131 15.65 0.35 -5.07
C THR A 131 16.93 1.16 -5.02
N LEU A 132 17.22 1.87 -6.11
CA LEU A 132 18.34 2.80 -6.16
C LEU A 132 17.91 4.17 -5.65
N PHE A 133 18.62 4.68 -4.65
CA PHE A 133 18.53 6.06 -4.23
C PHE A 133 19.67 6.84 -4.82
N PHE A 134 19.36 7.90 -5.54
CA PHE A 134 20.37 8.83 -5.99
C PHE A 134 20.68 9.82 -4.85
N GLU A 135 21.80 9.61 -4.15
CA GLU A 135 22.34 10.60 -3.25
C GLU A 135 22.82 11.80 -4.06
N GLY A 136 22.28 12.96 -3.77
CA GLY A 136 22.71 14.20 -4.44
C GLY A 136 21.64 14.96 -5.19
N TRP A 137 20.41 14.46 -5.30
CA TRP A 137 19.30 15.34 -5.63
C TRP A 137 18.98 16.22 -4.42
N LYS A 138 19.93 17.07 -4.08
CA LYS A 138 19.66 18.25 -3.27
C LYS A 138 18.87 19.18 -4.18
N THR A 139 17.55 19.04 -4.18
CA THR A 139 16.71 20.20 -4.44
C THR A 139 16.97 21.09 -3.23
N SER A 140 17.93 22.00 -3.37
CA SER A 140 18.31 22.99 -2.37
C SER A 140 17.13 23.89 -1.93
N GLU A 141 15.96 23.68 -2.52
CA GLU A 141 14.72 24.43 -2.25
C GLU A 141 13.56 23.56 -1.77
N ALA A 142 13.62 22.21 -1.87
CA ALA A 142 12.52 21.35 -1.46
C ALA A 142 12.57 20.96 0.02
N THR A 143 13.69 21.20 0.70
CA THR A 143 13.82 20.84 2.12
C THR A 143 13.11 21.83 3.05
N ASP A 144 12.82 23.04 2.59
CA ASP A 144 12.17 24.07 3.41
C ASP A 144 10.63 24.06 3.30
N LYS A 145 10.07 23.33 2.34
CA LYS A 145 8.61 23.29 2.10
C LYS A 145 7.91 22.02 2.59
N ARG A 146 8.61 21.08 3.21
CA ARG A 146 8.00 19.84 3.75
C ARG A 146 7.09 20.06 4.96
N GLY A 147 6.96 21.26 5.45
CA GLY A 147 6.02 21.66 6.51
C GLY A 147 4.83 22.48 6.03
N GLN A 148 4.67 22.70 4.72
CA GLN A 148 3.64 23.59 4.18
C GLN A 148 2.67 22.95 3.18
N TYR A 149 2.61 21.60 3.12
CA TYR A 149 1.59 20.93 2.32
C TYR A 149 0.70 20.05 3.19
#